data_d20631221b24d2b489e79da36b8e9966
#
_entry.id   d20631221b24d2b489e79da36b8e9966
#
_cell.length_a   1.000
_cell.length_b   1.000
_cell.length_c   1.000
_cell.angle_alpha   90.00
_cell.angle_beta   90.00
_cell.angle_gamma   90.00
#
_symmetry.space_group_name_H-M   'P 1'
#
loop_
_entity.id
_entity.type
_entity.pdbx_description
1 polymer ?
#
loop_
_entity_poly.entity_id
_entity_poly.type
_entity_poly.pdbx_seq_one_letter_code
_entity_poly.pdbx_strand_id
1 'polypeptide(L)'
;MILSGDAQRILKLWRVKRGEDELEDLSGKLAVMLGSWTEPFNRQWYEQRSGHAVTSVNEVARCAVHTWRRATLDGYVADLEAVWEAKHTSPFTKAEEVLARYMPQLQHTLAVMGCERAVLSVLFGNSRWECFEVAADWLYQADLLEAEQRFWDCVRSGELPVVQPPPPTPKPAGVREICLEGNNRWATSAADWLQHRLAAKKHAGATTAIKELIEDDVARAFGHGVEVKRSKSGALTIREHKA
;
A
#
# COMPACT_ATOMS: atom_id res chain seq x y z
N MET A 1 -1.57 -10.90 -6.30
CA MET A 1 -2.79 -11.21 -7.08
C MET A 1 -3.46 -12.48 -6.57
N ILE A 2 -2.77 -13.61 -6.42
CA ILE A 2 -3.34 -14.89 -5.92
C ILE A 2 -4.01 -14.74 -4.55
N LEU A 3 -3.42 -13.93 -3.67
CA LEU A 3 -3.94 -13.62 -2.32
C LEU A 3 -4.89 -12.40 -2.27
N SER A 4 -5.41 -11.92 -3.40
CA SER A 4 -6.26 -10.72 -3.39
C SER A 4 -7.69 -10.97 -2.89
N GLY A 5 -8.14 -12.21 -2.83
CA GLY A 5 -9.54 -12.55 -2.59
C GLY A 5 -10.49 -12.19 -3.76
N ASP A 6 -9.95 -11.62 -4.84
CA ASP A 6 -10.71 -11.21 -6.01
C ASP A 6 -10.79 -12.35 -7.03
N ALA A 7 -11.94 -13.02 -7.08
CA ALA A 7 -12.19 -14.17 -7.94
C ALA A 7 -11.96 -13.86 -9.42
N GLN A 8 -12.36 -12.68 -9.88
CA GLN A 8 -12.23 -12.32 -11.30
C GLN A 8 -10.77 -12.12 -11.70
N ARG A 9 -9.99 -11.47 -10.85
CA ARG A 9 -8.55 -11.28 -11.08
C ARG A 9 -7.77 -12.59 -11.04
N ILE A 10 -8.13 -13.48 -10.11
CA ILE A 10 -7.51 -14.81 -10.00
C ILE A 10 -7.83 -15.65 -11.23
N LEU A 11 -9.08 -15.66 -11.68
CA LEU A 11 -9.51 -16.38 -12.88
C LEU A 11 -8.83 -15.83 -14.16
N LYS A 12 -8.75 -14.50 -14.29
CA LYS A 12 -8.02 -13.87 -15.41
C LYS A 12 -6.55 -14.28 -15.42
N LEU A 13 -5.88 -14.26 -14.27
CA LEU A 13 -4.49 -14.70 -14.15
C LEU A 13 -4.34 -16.18 -14.53
N TRP A 14 -5.25 -17.03 -14.09
CA TRP A 14 -5.26 -18.46 -14.41
C TRP A 14 -5.36 -18.70 -15.92
N ARG A 15 -6.29 -18.04 -16.63
CA ARG A 15 -6.41 -18.11 -18.08
C ARG A 15 -5.15 -17.66 -18.81
N VAL A 16 -4.57 -16.53 -18.38
CA VAL A 16 -3.31 -16.02 -18.94
C VAL A 16 -2.18 -17.04 -18.74
N LYS A 17 -2.06 -17.64 -17.56
CA LYS A 17 -1.01 -18.65 -17.28
C LYS A 17 -1.18 -19.95 -18.08
N ARG A 18 -2.39 -20.26 -18.49
CA ARG A 18 -2.70 -21.38 -19.38
C ARG A 18 -2.56 -21.06 -20.88
N GLY A 19 -2.33 -19.80 -21.22
CA GLY A 19 -2.29 -19.33 -22.61
C GLY A 19 -3.68 -19.22 -23.27
N GLU A 20 -4.74 -19.20 -22.48
CA GLU A 20 -6.14 -19.07 -22.93
C GLU A 20 -6.58 -17.60 -23.04
N ASP A 21 -5.79 -16.68 -22.48
CA ASP A 21 -6.04 -15.25 -22.50
C ASP A 21 -4.72 -14.50 -22.64
N GLU A 22 -4.77 -13.29 -23.19
CA GLU A 22 -3.58 -12.46 -23.36
C GLU A 22 -3.31 -11.62 -22.12
N LEU A 23 -2.03 -11.31 -21.89
CA LEU A 23 -1.64 -10.33 -20.89
C LEU A 23 -2.18 -8.97 -21.30
N GLU A 24 -2.83 -8.28 -20.37
CA GLU A 24 -3.25 -6.89 -20.56
C GLU A 24 -2.04 -6.01 -20.86
N ASP A 25 -2.07 -5.28 -21.97
CA ASP A 25 -1.06 -4.24 -22.24
C ASP A 25 -1.30 -3.05 -21.32
N LEU A 26 -0.39 -2.86 -20.38
CA LEU A 26 -0.40 -1.75 -19.42
C LEU A 26 0.49 -0.60 -19.84
N SER A 27 1.17 -0.66 -20.99
CA SER A 27 2.15 0.32 -21.43
C SER A 27 1.57 1.73 -21.61
N GLY A 28 0.27 1.82 -21.91
CA GLY A 28 -0.47 3.09 -22.02
C GLY A 28 -0.99 3.67 -20.70
N LYS A 29 -0.79 2.98 -19.56
CA LYS A 29 -1.27 3.47 -18.26
C LYS A 29 -0.22 4.35 -17.59
N LEU A 30 -0.54 5.62 -17.38
CA LEU A 30 0.37 6.62 -16.78
C LEU A 30 1.00 6.12 -15.47
N ALA A 31 0.24 5.49 -14.58
CA ALA A 31 0.75 5.01 -13.30
C ALA A 31 1.83 3.91 -13.47
N VAL A 32 1.69 3.06 -14.49
CA VAL A 32 2.67 2.00 -14.80
C VAL A 32 3.93 2.62 -15.40
N MET A 33 3.76 3.54 -16.37
CA MET A 33 4.87 4.28 -16.96
C MET A 33 5.66 5.06 -15.91
N LEU A 34 4.98 5.79 -15.03
CA LEU A 34 5.63 6.52 -13.94
C LEU A 34 6.40 5.57 -13.01
N GLY A 35 5.84 4.41 -12.69
CA GLY A 35 6.53 3.39 -11.90
C GLY A 35 7.86 3.01 -12.53
N SER A 36 7.84 2.61 -13.79
CA SER A 36 9.06 2.21 -14.54
C SER A 36 10.06 3.35 -14.71
N TRP A 37 9.59 4.58 -14.94
CA TRP A 37 10.45 5.75 -15.10
C TRP A 37 11.10 6.20 -13.79
N THR A 38 10.40 6.07 -12.69
CA THR A 38 10.89 6.52 -11.38
C THR A 38 11.71 5.47 -10.65
N GLU A 39 11.68 4.20 -11.07
CA GLU A 39 12.45 3.13 -10.44
C GLU A 39 13.99 3.40 -10.49
N PRO A 40 14.62 3.75 -11.64
CA PRO A 40 16.04 4.09 -11.66
C PRO A 40 16.37 5.33 -10.83
N PHE A 41 15.47 6.33 -10.80
CA PHE A 41 15.61 7.51 -9.96
C PHE A 41 15.51 7.15 -8.47
N ASN A 42 14.55 6.32 -8.09
CA ASN A 42 14.37 5.84 -6.71
C ASN A 42 15.64 5.11 -6.24
N ARG A 43 16.24 4.28 -7.08
CA ARG A 43 17.51 3.62 -6.80
C ARG A 43 18.64 4.60 -6.53
N GLN A 44 18.86 5.56 -7.43
CA GLN A 44 19.88 6.60 -7.24
C GLN A 44 19.66 7.40 -5.97
N TRP A 45 18.42 7.73 -5.68
CA TRP A 45 18.05 8.45 -4.47
C TRP A 45 18.33 7.64 -3.21
N TYR A 46 17.97 6.35 -3.21
CA TYR A 46 18.27 5.42 -2.13
C TYR A 46 19.78 5.31 -1.89
N GLU A 47 20.56 5.06 -2.93
CA GLU A 47 22.01 4.93 -2.84
C GLU A 47 22.66 6.19 -2.26
N GLN A 48 22.25 7.37 -2.71
CA GLN A 48 22.74 8.64 -2.19
C GLN A 48 22.38 8.88 -0.73
N ARG A 49 21.20 8.43 -0.28
CA ARG A 49 20.71 8.67 1.07
C ARG A 49 21.17 7.65 2.08
N SER A 50 21.27 6.40 1.69
CA SER A 50 21.67 5.30 2.55
C SER A 50 23.18 5.03 2.56
N GLY A 51 23.87 5.37 1.49
CA GLY A 51 25.27 5.02 1.25
C GLY A 51 25.46 3.57 0.78
N HIS A 52 24.38 2.79 0.61
CA HIS A 52 24.43 1.39 0.16
C HIS A 52 24.19 1.32 -1.34
N ALA A 53 25.02 0.55 -2.06
CA ALA A 53 24.86 0.30 -3.48
C ALA A 53 23.77 -0.77 -3.73
N VAL A 54 22.98 -0.56 -4.79
CA VAL A 54 21.99 -1.53 -5.26
C VAL A 54 22.51 -2.24 -6.50
N THR A 55 22.62 -3.54 -6.42
CA THR A 55 23.11 -4.44 -7.49
C THR A 55 22.00 -5.36 -8.00
N SER A 56 22.31 -6.29 -8.89
CA SER A 56 21.39 -7.33 -9.42
C SER A 56 20.06 -6.77 -9.96
N VAL A 57 20.12 -5.60 -10.59
CA VAL A 57 18.94 -4.90 -11.14
C VAL A 57 18.38 -5.65 -12.33
N ASN A 58 17.07 -5.91 -12.32
CA ASN A 58 16.35 -6.69 -13.33
C ASN A 58 16.82 -8.15 -13.49
N GLU A 59 17.56 -8.68 -12.52
CA GLU A 59 17.95 -10.09 -12.52
C GLU A 59 16.76 -10.98 -12.14
N VAL A 60 16.68 -12.15 -12.80
CA VAL A 60 15.68 -13.16 -12.50
C VAL A 60 16.24 -14.17 -11.52
N ALA A 61 15.78 -14.09 -10.28
CA ALA A 61 16.08 -15.07 -9.25
C ALA A 61 15.16 -16.30 -9.37
N ARG A 62 15.69 -17.47 -8.97
CA ARG A 62 14.93 -18.73 -8.91
C ARG A 62 15.11 -19.35 -7.53
N CYS A 63 14.00 -19.82 -6.96
CA CYS A 63 14.06 -20.54 -5.69
C CYS A 63 14.86 -21.84 -5.82
N ALA A 64 15.81 -22.07 -4.94
CA ALA A 64 16.64 -23.26 -4.96
C ALA A 64 15.84 -24.55 -4.69
N VAL A 65 14.78 -24.48 -3.87
CA VAL A 65 13.95 -25.63 -3.48
C VAL A 65 12.79 -25.82 -4.47
N HIS A 66 12.07 -24.74 -4.76
CA HIS A 66 10.90 -24.75 -5.64
C HIS A 66 11.23 -24.02 -6.96
N THR A 67 11.90 -24.70 -7.89
CA THR A 67 12.48 -24.11 -9.12
C THR A 67 11.44 -23.44 -10.05
N TRP A 68 10.16 -23.72 -9.89
CA TRP A 68 9.07 -23.07 -10.59
C TRP A 68 8.79 -21.64 -10.03
N ARG A 69 9.19 -21.33 -8.79
CA ARG A 69 9.08 -20.00 -8.20
C ARG A 69 10.22 -19.12 -8.68
N ARG A 70 9.87 -17.95 -9.18
CA ARG A 70 10.80 -16.95 -9.72
C ARG A 70 10.39 -15.56 -9.31
N ALA A 71 11.37 -14.68 -9.15
CA ALA A 71 11.16 -13.26 -8.94
C ALA A 71 12.11 -12.48 -9.86
N THR A 72 11.64 -11.38 -10.41
CA THR A 72 12.52 -10.36 -11.03
C THR A 72 12.83 -9.34 -9.95
N LEU A 73 14.09 -9.07 -9.72
CA LEU A 73 14.56 -8.16 -8.68
C LEU A 73 14.57 -6.73 -9.21
N ASP A 74 14.03 -5.78 -8.47
CA ASP A 74 14.32 -4.36 -8.69
C ASP A 74 15.78 -4.07 -8.26
N GLY A 75 16.30 -4.83 -7.29
CA GLY A 75 17.70 -4.83 -6.91
C GLY A 75 18.04 -5.68 -5.68
N TYR A 76 19.30 -5.65 -5.31
CA TYR A 76 19.86 -6.31 -4.13
C TYR A 76 20.90 -5.42 -3.46
N VAL A 77 20.87 -5.29 -2.15
CA VAL A 77 21.82 -4.53 -1.34
C VAL A 77 22.73 -5.51 -0.62
N ALA A 78 23.94 -5.68 -1.16
CA ALA A 78 24.90 -6.67 -0.68
C ALA A 78 25.34 -6.42 0.77
N ASP A 79 25.58 -5.17 1.14
CA ASP A 79 26.03 -4.79 2.49
C ASP A 79 24.99 -5.11 3.58
N LEU A 80 23.72 -5.21 3.20
CA LEU A 80 22.61 -5.52 4.11
C LEU A 80 22.10 -6.95 3.95
N GLU A 81 22.58 -7.69 2.96
CA GLU A 81 22.04 -8.98 2.52
C GLU A 81 20.53 -8.90 2.29
N ALA A 82 20.07 -7.81 1.67
CA ALA A 82 18.66 -7.47 1.56
C ALA A 82 18.20 -7.37 0.10
N VAL A 83 17.01 -7.91 -0.19
CA VAL A 83 16.29 -7.61 -1.42
C VAL A 83 15.90 -6.13 -1.39
N TRP A 84 16.10 -5.42 -2.51
CA TRP A 84 15.64 -4.05 -2.66
C TRP A 84 14.47 -3.99 -3.64
N GLU A 85 13.41 -3.30 -3.24
CA GLU A 85 12.17 -3.14 -4.03
C GLU A 85 11.80 -1.66 -4.11
N ALA A 86 11.52 -1.15 -5.31
CA ALA A 86 11.16 0.23 -5.58
C ALA A 86 9.66 0.39 -5.83
N LYS A 87 9.06 1.40 -5.24
CA LYS A 87 7.67 1.75 -5.53
C LYS A 87 7.47 3.25 -5.64
N HIS A 88 6.54 3.62 -6.53
CA HIS A 88 6.02 4.99 -6.62
C HIS A 88 4.51 4.96 -6.41
N THR A 89 4.00 5.81 -5.54
CA THR A 89 2.58 5.85 -5.19
C THR A 89 2.07 7.29 -5.04
N SER A 90 0.77 7.45 -4.86
CA SER A 90 0.16 8.75 -4.59
C SER A 90 0.73 9.39 -3.31
N PRO A 91 0.92 10.72 -3.27
CA PRO A 91 1.39 11.42 -2.07
C PRO A 91 0.46 11.26 -0.87
N PHE A 92 -0.81 10.91 -1.11
CA PHE A 92 -1.83 10.75 -0.07
C PHE A 92 -1.93 9.31 0.47
N THR A 93 -1.22 8.35 -0.12
CA THR A 93 -1.22 6.97 0.36
C THR A 93 -0.48 6.89 1.69
N LYS A 94 -1.02 6.14 2.63
CA LYS A 94 -0.37 5.90 3.92
C LYS A 94 0.69 4.81 3.80
N ALA A 95 1.73 4.89 4.63
CA ALA A 95 2.82 3.92 4.66
C ALA A 95 2.33 2.49 4.91
N GLU A 96 1.39 2.34 5.86
CA GLU A 96 0.81 1.04 6.22
C GLU A 96 0.04 0.40 5.05
N GLU A 97 -0.64 1.22 4.24
CA GLU A 97 -1.36 0.74 3.05
C GLU A 97 -0.40 0.26 1.96
N VAL A 98 0.75 0.95 1.81
CA VAL A 98 1.80 0.54 0.88
C VAL A 98 2.42 -0.78 1.32
N LEU A 99 2.82 -0.89 2.60
CA LEU A 99 3.38 -2.11 3.17
C LEU A 99 2.42 -3.29 3.03
N ALA A 100 1.16 -3.13 3.40
CA ALA A 100 0.15 -4.19 3.28
C ALA A 100 -0.03 -4.64 1.82
N ARG A 101 -0.05 -3.70 0.88
CA ARG A 101 -0.22 -3.97 -0.56
C ARG A 101 0.92 -4.79 -1.15
N TYR A 102 2.16 -4.48 -0.77
CA TYR A 102 3.35 -5.09 -1.35
C TYR A 102 3.92 -6.23 -0.51
N MET A 103 3.40 -6.47 0.69
CA MET A 103 3.85 -7.56 1.57
C MET A 103 3.87 -8.93 0.88
N PRO A 104 2.85 -9.36 0.12
CA PRO A 104 2.90 -10.64 -0.59
C PRO A 104 4.05 -10.72 -1.59
N GLN A 105 4.35 -9.65 -2.31
CA GLN A 105 5.46 -9.59 -3.26
C GLN A 105 6.80 -9.67 -2.54
N LEU A 106 6.99 -8.88 -1.49
CA LEU A 106 8.22 -8.86 -0.70
C LEU A 106 8.51 -10.22 -0.08
N GLN A 107 7.52 -10.84 0.55
CA GLN A 107 7.68 -12.18 1.16
C GLN A 107 7.93 -13.28 0.12
N HIS A 108 7.31 -13.17 -1.07
CA HIS A 108 7.62 -14.07 -2.19
C HIS A 108 9.08 -13.93 -2.62
N THR A 109 9.54 -12.70 -2.85
CA THR A 109 10.90 -12.44 -3.31
C THR A 109 11.94 -12.86 -2.26
N LEU A 110 11.69 -12.58 -0.97
CA LEU A 110 12.51 -13.04 0.14
C LEU A 110 12.62 -14.58 0.16
N ALA A 111 11.51 -15.29 0.01
CA ALA A 111 11.50 -16.76 -0.02
C ALA A 111 12.19 -17.32 -1.27
N VAL A 112 12.10 -16.66 -2.42
CA VAL A 112 12.80 -17.06 -3.65
C VAL A 112 14.30 -16.89 -3.50
N MET A 113 14.74 -15.78 -2.89
CA MET A 113 16.15 -15.45 -2.70
C MET A 113 16.77 -16.16 -1.49
N GLY A 114 15.97 -16.65 -0.54
CA GLY A 114 16.46 -17.16 0.75
C GLY A 114 17.03 -16.04 1.64
N CYS A 115 16.55 -14.81 1.48
CA CYS A 115 16.99 -13.64 2.26
C CYS A 115 16.10 -13.43 3.49
N GLU A 116 16.68 -12.88 4.55
CA GLU A 116 15.97 -12.61 5.81
C GLU A 116 15.30 -11.24 5.82
N ARG A 117 15.72 -10.31 4.94
CA ARG A 117 15.19 -8.94 4.91
C ARG A 117 15.06 -8.37 3.51
N ALA A 118 14.11 -7.46 3.38
CA ALA A 118 13.94 -6.62 2.21
C ALA A 118 13.91 -5.14 2.60
N VAL A 119 14.34 -4.29 1.69
CA VAL A 119 14.21 -2.84 1.76
C VAL A 119 13.17 -2.41 0.73
N LEU A 120 12.04 -1.88 1.18
CA LEU A 120 11.03 -1.29 0.33
C LEU A 120 11.25 0.23 0.28
N SER A 121 11.73 0.73 -0.86
CA SER A 121 11.98 2.14 -1.11
C SER A 121 10.82 2.78 -1.86
N VAL A 122 10.16 3.76 -1.26
CA VAL A 122 8.89 4.31 -1.76
C VAL A 122 8.97 5.80 -2.00
N LEU A 123 8.67 6.22 -3.22
CA LEU A 123 8.38 7.60 -3.57
C LEU A 123 6.88 7.85 -3.45
N PHE A 124 6.49 8.81 -2.60
CA PHE A 124 5.11 9.26 -2.43
C PHE A 124 4.91 10.56 -3.21
N GLY A 125 4.39 10.44 -4.42
CA GLY A 125 4.29 11.57 -5.34
C GLY A 125 5.69 12.13 -5.67
N ASN A 126 5.82 13.47 -5.55
CA ASN A 126 7.05 14.20 -5.88
C ASN A 126 7.75 14.85 -4.67
N SER A 127 7.29 14.61 -3.44
CA SER A 127 7.75 15.38 -2.28
C SER A 127 8.13 14.56 -1.05
N ARG A 128 7.83 13.26 -1.03
CA ARG A 128 8.11 12.40 0.13
C ARG A 128 8.73 11.08 -0.34
N TRP A 129 9.78 10.67 0.37
CA TRP A 129 10.43 9.38 0.19
C TRP A 129 10.61 8.72 1.54
N GLU A 130 10.31 7.44 1.61
CA GLU A 130 10.48 6.62 2.82
C GLU A 130 11.02 5.25 2.44
N CYS A 131 11.82 4.67 3.35
CA CYS A 131 12.30 3.30 3.27
C CYS A 131 11.78 2.49 4.43
N PHE A 132 11.38 1.25 4.16
CA PHE A 132 10.88 0.31 5.15
C PHE A 132 11.70 -0.97 5.09
N GLU A 133 12.19 -1.41 6.23
CA GLU A 133 12.75 -2.75 6.36
C GLU A 133 11.62 -3.75 6.64
N VAL A 134 11.62 -4.84 5.88
CA VAL A 134 10.65 -5.93 6.01
C VAL A 134 11.42 -7.22 6.27
N ALA A 135 11.17 -7.82 7.41
CA ALA A 135 11.74 -9.12 7.76
C ALA A 135 11.00 -10.26 7.05
N ALA A 136 11.69 -11.34 6.78
CA ALA A 136 11.08 -12.59 6.34
C ALA A 136 10.15 -13.11 7.45
N ASP A 137 8.91 -13.45 7.08
CA ASP A 137 7.95 -14.11 7.95
C ASP A 137 7.70 -15.53 7.42
N TRP A 138 8.30 -16.50 8.08
CA TRP A 138 8.27 -17.89 7.63
C TRP A 138 6.86 -18.50 7.67
N LEU A 139 5.99 -18.06 8.59
CA LEU A 139 4.59 -18.52 8.64
C LEU A 139 3.81 -17.98 7.44
N TYR A 140 3.92 -16.67 7.20
CA TYR A 140 3.30 -16.06 6.03
C TYR A 140 3.85 -16.63 4.72
N GLN A 141 5.15 -16.91 4.64
CA GLN A 141 5.78 -17.52 3.47
C GLN A 141 5.31 -18.96 3.25
N ALA A 142 5.00 -19.72 4.32
CA ALA A 142 4.42 -21.05 4.22
C ALA A 142 3.00 -21.00 3.64
N ASP A 143 2.14 -20.10 4.15
CA ASP A 143 0.79 -19.89 3.63
C ASP A 143 0.81 -19.42 2.17
N LEU A 144 1.76 -18.53 1.85
CA LEU A 144 1.96 -18.03 0.49
C LEU A 144 2.40 -19.14 -0.46
N LEU A 145 3.36 -19.98 -0.05
CA LEU A 145 3.82 -21.13 -0.84
C LEU A 145 2.66 -22.11 -1.13
N GLU A 146 1.85 -22.41 -0.12
CA GLU A 146 0.69 -23.29 -0.28
C GLU A 146 -0.32 -22.73 -1.26
N ALA A 147 -0.61 -21.42 -1.17
CA ALA A 147 -1.51 -20.75 -2.10
C ALA A 147 -0.97 -20.73 -3.53
N GLU A 148 0.32 -20.46 -3.70
CA GLU A 148 1.00 -20.48 -5.00
C GLU A 148 1.01 -21.88 -5.61
N GLN A 149 1.28 -22.92 -4.81
CA GLN A 149 1.27 -24.32 -5.25
C GLN A 149 -0.11 -24.73 -5.71
N ARG A 150 -1.15 -24.48 -4.92
CA ARG A 150 -2.54 -24.78 -5.30
C ARG A 150 -2.94 -24.09 -6.61
N PHE A 151 -2.60 -22.80 -6.72
CA PHE A 151 -2.88 -22.07 -7.96
C PHE A 151 -2.16 -22.69 -9.18
N TRP A 152 -0.89 -23.04 -9.01
CA TRP A 152 -0.09 -23.65 -10.09
C TRP A 152 -0.59 -25.04 -10.45
N ASP A 153 -1.06 -25.82 -9.50
CA ASP A 153 -1.69 -27.12 -9.74
C ASP A 153 -2.99 -26.96 -10.57
N CYS A 154 -3.81 -25.95 -10.26
CA CYS A 154 -4.97 -25.60 -11.09
C CYS A 154 -4.57 -25.17 -12.51
N VAL A 155 -3.47 -24.43 -12.68
CA VAL A 155 -2.96 -24.06 -14.01
C VAL A 155 -2.59 -25.32 -14.82
N ARG A 156 -1.95 -26.31 -14.18
CA ARG A 156 -1.50 -27.56 -14.84
C ARG A 156 -2.65 -28.53 -15.12
N SER A 157 -3.57 -28.68 -14.17
CA SER A 157 -4.69 -29.64 -14.30
C SER A 157 -5.82 -29.11 -15.21
N GLY A 158 -5.95 -27.78 -15.31
CA GLY A 158 -7.09 -27.16 -15.98
C GLY A 158 -8.31 -26.95 -15.08
N GLU A 159 -8.21 -27.32 -13.80
CA GLU A 159 -9.25 -27.06 -12.83
C GLU A 159 -9.32 -25.57 -12.47
N LEU A 160 -10.51 -25.07 -12.18
CA LEU A 160 -10.70 -23.68 -11.78
C LEU A 160 -10.13 -23.43 -10.38
N PRO A 161 -9.38 -22.33 -10.18
CA PRO A 161 -8.85 -21.99 -8.85
C PRO A 161 -9.96 -21.62 -7.88
N VAL A 162 -9.92 -22.20 -6.68
CA VAL A 162 -10.82 -21.84 -5.59
C VAL A 162 -10.24 -20.61 -4.88
N VAL A 163 -11.05 -19.56 -4.77
CA VAL A 163 -10.66 -18.32 -4.07
C VAL A 163 -10.70 -18.56 -2.56
N GLN A 164 -9.59 -18.30 -1.90
CA GLN A 164 -9.50 -18.35 -0.45
C GLN A 164 -9.29 -16.94 0.13
N PRO A 165 -9.69 -16.68 1.35
CA PRO A 165 -9.36 -15.42 2.02
C PRO A 165 -7.83 -15.30 2.13
N PRO A 166 -7.28 -14.08 1.97
CA PRO A 166 -5.85 -13.88 2.14
C PRO A 166 -5.42 -14.18 3.57
N PRO A 167 -4.18 -14.71 3.78
CA PRO A 167 -3.62 -14.83 5.12
C PRO A 167 -3.46 -13.44 5.76
N PRO A 168 -3.45 -13.35 7.10
CA PRO A 168 -3.23 -12.08 7.78
C PRO A 168 -1.86 -11.51 7.40
N THR A 169 -1.83 -10.24 7.00
CA THR A 169 -0.59 -9.58 6.58
C THR A 169 0.37 -9.45 7.76
N PRO A 170 1.65 -9.86 7.63
CA PRO A 170 2.64 -9.65 8.66
C PRO A 170 2.77 -8.17 9.02
N LYS A 171 2.93 -7.88 10.30
CA LYS A 171 3.22 -6.51 10.74
C LYS A 171 4.66 -6.14 10.39
N PRO A 172 4.93 -4.92 9.90
CA PRO A 172 6.29 -4.47 9.63
C PRO A 172 7.18 -4.58 10.88
N ALA A 173 8.44 -4.90 10.69
CA ALA A 173 9.42 -4.88 11.76
C ALA A 173 9.47 -3.48 12.40
N GLY A 174 9.36 -3.41 13.73
CA GLY A 174 9.35 -2.14 14.49
C GLY A 174 7.96 -1.58 14.81
N VAL A 175 6.89 -2.09 14.25
CA VAL A 175 5.52 -1.75 14.67
C VAL A 175 5.14 -2.58 15.90
N ARG A 176 5.00 -1.92 17.04
CA ARG A 176 4.65 -2.55 18.32
C ARG A 176 3.29 -2.07 18.81
N GLU A 177 2.54 -2.97 19.41
CA GLU A 177 1.36 -2.61 20.18
C GLU A 177 1.79 -2.29 21.61
N ILE A 178 1.32 -1.17 22.14
CA ILE A 178 1.56 -0.76 23.52
C ILE A 178 0.24 -0.52 24.23
N CYS A 179 0.11 -1.08 25.42
CA CYS A 179 -0.98 -0.73 26.33
C CYS A 179 -0.59 0.53 27.10
N LEU A 180 -1.44 1.54 27.06
CA LEU A 180 -1.21 2.83 27.72
C LEU A 180 -2.12 3.05 28.94
N GLU A 181 -2.72 2.00 29.51
CA GLU A 181 -3.61 2.09 30.67
C GLU A 181 -2.99 2.79 31.88
N GLY A 182 -1.67 2.61 32.11
CA GLY A 182 -0.94 3.29 33.19
C GLY A 182 -0.43 4.69 32.84
N ASN A 183 -0.73 5.22 31.66
CA ASN A 183 -0.24 6.52 31.22
C ASN A 183 -1.27 7.62 31.49
N ASN A 184 -1.02 8.47 32.49
CA ASN A 184 -1.92 9.53 32.89
C ASN A 184 -2.24 10.54 31.78
N ARG A 185 -1.26 10.85 30.93
CA ARG A 185 -1.46 11.77 29.80
C ARG A 185 -2.38 11.16 28.75
N TRP A 186 -2.22 9.85 28.50
CA TRP A 186 -3.14 9.11 27.62
C TRP A 186 -4.55 9.08 28.20
N ALA A 187 -4.71 8.75 29.49
CA ALA A 187 -6.00 8.67 30.16
C ALA A 187 -6.78 9.99 30.04
N THR A 188 -6.13 11.14 30.29
CA THR A 188 -6.75 12.46 30.14
C THR A 188 -7.21 12.70 28.71
N SER A 189 -6.33 12.47 27.72
CA SER A 189 -6.66 12.69 26.30
C SER A 189 -7.74 11.73 25.80
N ALA A 190 -7.74 10.49 26.28
CA ALA A 190 -8.75 9.49 25.93
C ALA A 190 -10.13 9.85 26.52
N ALA A 191 -10.16 10.35 27.76
CA ALA A 191 -11.39 10.83 28.37
C ALA A 191 -12.01 12.00 27.58
N ASP A 192 -11.20 13.00 27.23
CA ASP A 192 -11.62 14.14 26.41
C ASP A 192 -12.14 13.68 25.05
N TRP A 193 -11.42 12.77 24.39
CA TRP A 193 -11.82 12.24 23.10
C TRP A 193 -13.17 11.50 23.17
N LEU A 194 -13.35 10.63 24.17
CA LEU A 194 -14.60 9.91 24.40
C LEU A 194 -15.76 10.85 24.70
N GLN A 195 -15.54 11.86 25.51
CA GLN A 195 -16.55 12.87 25.89
C GLN A 195 -17.05 13.65 24.67
N HIS A 196 -16.13 14.06 23.77
CA HIS A 196 -16.46 14.96 22.68
C HIS A 196 -16.75 14.28 21.36
N ARG A 197 -16.51 12.96 21.20
CA ARG A 197 -16.65 12.24 19.93
C ARG A 197 -18.02 12.37 19.27
N LEU A 198 -19.11 12.34 20.08
CA LEU A 198 -20.47 12.47 19.56
C LEU A 198 -20.76 13.90 19.09
N ALA A 199 -20.28 14.89 19.83
CA ALA A 199 -20.37 16.31 19.45
C ALA A 199 -19.58 16.57 18.15
N ALA A 200 -18.37 16.05 18.04
CA ALA A 200 -17.54 16.15 16.83
C ALA A 200 -18.23 15.49 15.62
N LYS A 201 -18.85 14.31 15.80
CA LYS A 201 -19.60 13.63 14.74
C LYS A 201 -20.83 14.46 14.31
N LYS A 202 -21.57 15.04 15.26
CA LYS A 202 -22.72 15.93 14.96
C LYS A 202 -22.28 17.18 14.24
N HIS A 203 -21.17 17.80 14.67
CA HIS A 203 -20.59 18.98 14.03
C HIS A 203 -20.16 18.68 12.59
N ALA A 204 -19.49 17.56 12.35
CA ALA A 204 -19.09 17.13 11.01
C ALA A 204 -20.34 16.89 10.12
N GLY A 205 -21.38 16.24 10.63
CA GLY A 205 -22.63 16.06 9.90
C GLY A 205 -23.34 17.37 9.57
N ALA A 206 -23.41 18.31 10.51
CA ALA A 206 -23.97 19.64 10.28
C ALA A 206 -23.14 20.43 9.24
N THR A 207 -21.82 20.31 9.30
CA THR A 207 -20.91 20.91 8.32
C THR A 207 -21.19 20.40 6.89
N THR A 208 -21.41 19.10 6.73
CA THR A 208 -21.77 18.52 5.43
C THR A 208 -23.15 19.02 4.96
N ALA A 209 -24.15 18.94 5.81
CA ALA A 209 -25.50 19.39 5.48
C ALA A 209 -25.55 20.87 5.08
N ILE A 210 -24.83 21.75 5.79
CA ILE A 210 -24.75 23.18 5.41
C ILE A 210 -24.12 23.33 4.03
N LYS A 211 -23.07 22.60 3.71
CA LYS A 211 -22.42 22.68 2.39
C LYS A 211 -23.32 22.22 1.26
N GLU A 212 -24.13 21.20 1.49
CA GLU A 212 -25.10 20.66 0.51
C GLU A 212 -26.24 21.64 0.19
N LEU A 213 -26.52 22.62 1.07
CA LEU A 213 -27.51 23.66 0.84
C LEU A 213 -26.98 24.82 -0.04
N ILE A 214 -25.68 24.86 -0.35
CA ILE A 214 -25.07 25.97 -1.08
C ILE A 214 -24.96 25.62 -2.56
N GLU A 215 -25.84 26.22 -3.37
CA GLU A 215 -25.83 26.07 -4.82
C GLU A 215 -24.53 26.57 -5.43
N ASP A 216 -24.17 26.05 -6.62
CA ASP A 216 -22.85 26.27 -7.23
C ASP A 216 -22.56 27.72 -7.61
N ASP A 217 -23.58 28.53 -7.86
CA ASP A 217 -23.49 29.96 -8.18
C ASP A 217 -23.42 30.88 -6.94
N VAL A 218 -23.58 30.31 -5.72
CA VAL A 218 -23.57 31.08 -4.47
C VAL A 218 -22.12 31.26 -3.97
N ALA A 219 -21.65 32.51 -3.98
CA ALA A 219 -20.31 32.87 -3.46
C ALA A 219 -20.29 33.05 -1.93
N ARG A 220 -21.41 33.45 -1.32
CA ARG A 220 -21.55 33.68 0.12
C ARG A 220 -22.98 33.45 0.57
N ALA A 221 -23.13 32.65 1.64
CA ALA A 221 -24.41 32.51 2.36
C ALA A 221 -24.18 32.77 3.86
N PHE A 222 -25.15 33.40 4.55
CA PHE A 222 -25.04 33.63 5.99
C PHE A 222 -26.41 33.67 6.63
N GLY A 223 -26.47 33.32 7.89
CA GLY A 223 -27.67 33.33 8.72
C GLY A 223 -27.46 32.52 10.01
N HIS A 224 -28.31 32.77 11.02
CA HIS A 224 -28.33 32.05 12.28
C HIS A 224 -26.92 31.86 12.93
N GLY A 225 -26.06 32.90 12.84
CA GLY A 225 -24.72 32.88 13.43
C GLY A 225 -23.67 32.10 12.64
N VAL A 226 -23.96 31.68 11.40
CA VAL A 226 -23.05 30.92 10.54
C VAL A 226 -22.90 31.62 9.20
N GLU A 227 -21.69 31.60 8.66
CA GLU A 227 -21.34 32.11 7.31
C GLU A 227 -20.61 31.02 6.52
N VAL A 228 -20.99 30.86 5.26
CA VAL A 228 -20.30 30.01 4.27
C VAL A 228 -19.77 30.90 3.17
N LYS A 229 -18.50 30.71 2.79
CA LYS A 229 -17.87 31.38 1.65
C LYS A 229 -17.29 30.35 0.68
N ARG A 230 -17.47 30.61 -0.61
CA ARG A 230 -16.82 29.85 -1.68
C ARG A 230 -15.52 30.55 -2.07
N SER A 231 -14.44 29.78 -2.12
CA SER A 231 -13.15 30.27 -2.62
C SER A 231 -13.14 30.34 -4.15
N LYS A 232 -12.12 30.97 -4.71
CA LYS A 232 -11.90 31.00 -6.18
C LYS A 232 -11.70 29.59 -6.78
N SER A 233 -11.25 28.63 -5.98
CA SER A 233 -11.11 27.23 -6.38
C SER A 233 -12.37 26.38 -6.16
N GLY A 234 -13.51 27.01 -5.75
CA GLY A 234 -14.79 26.33 -5.52
C GLY A 234 -14.96 25.74 -4.10
N ALA A 235 -13.92 25.72 -3.27
CA ALA A 235 -14.00 25.14 -1.93
C ALA A 235 -14.87 26.00 -0.99
N LEU A 236 -15.77 25.33 -0.23
CA LEU A 236 -16.65 25.96 0.77
C LEU A 236 -16.00 25.97 2.16
N THR A 237 -15.91 27.13 2.76
CA THR A 237 -15.43 27.35 4.13
C THR A 237 -16.57 27.85 4.99
N ILE A 238 -16.79 27.22 6.14
CA ILE A 238 -17.81 27.59 7.14
C ILE A 238 -17.12 28.25 8.32
N ARG A 239 -17.70 29.31 8.85
CA ARG A 239 -17.22 29.98 10.07
C ARG A 239 -18.40 30.61 10.85
N GLU A 240 -18.15 30.95 12.10
CA GLU A 240 -19.08 31.75 12.86
C GLU A 240 -19.23 33.14 12.23
N HIS A 241 -20.47 33.57 12.12
CA HIS A 241 -20.85 34.93 11.66
C HIS A 241 -21.20 35.77 12.89
N LYS A 242 -20.30 36.66 13.28
CA LYS A 242 -20.61 37.69 14.27
C LYS A 242 -21.45 38.78 13.59
N ALA A 243 -22.63 39.00 14.11
CA ALA A 243 -23.50 40.09 13.69
C ALA A 243 -22.83 41.45 13.92
#